data_45f3054aa873ab4d2eb38617d183058c
#
_entry.id   45f3054aa873ab4d2eb38617d183058c
#
_cell.length_a   1.000
_cell.length_b   1.000
_cell.length_c   1.000
_cell.angle_alpha   90.00
_cell.angle_beta   90.00
_cell.angle_gamma   90.00
#
_symmetry.space_group_name_H-M   'P 1'
#
loop_
_entity.id
_entity.type
_entity.pdbx_description
1 polymer ?
#
loop_
_entity_poly.entity_id
_entity_poly.type
_entity_poly.pdbx_seq_one_letter_code
_entity_poly.pdbx_strand_id
1 'polypeptide(L)'
;MRFCSVGFLSLAKDLVLSLYKWLNVFCVLVLIGCSSNPQILAPPLSQSSNPPIRFLLTFDDGPSDAMHKNPTEQILDALEQNEIQRNIKAIFFVQTRAVRSGTEGGYSLLLREHAEGHLLAFHTSTRSHANHRFLNAEDLESSLQLGIDDLIKVSGSAPRLVRPPFWSYNARTFEGYQRHGLHMLLTDLSANDGKIRGVNWSWRKRSNLLKQLRRVKGEWADGSIPVVDGNIPVVVTFHDVNSYTARNIEVYMQILLQVANELNMPVAVKPFYDNRAQLEKVALARTVQDIHSKVHIPGVWGWLWQ
;
A
#
# COMPACT_ATOMS: atom_id res chain seq x y z
N MET A 1 37.08 -58.06 60.71
CA MET A 1 38.12 -57.31 60.12
C MET A 1 37.64 -55.84 59.98
N ARG A 2 38.17 -54.97 60.84
CA ARG A 2 38.02 -53.47 60.72
C ARG A 2 39.20 -53.00 59.96
N PHE A 3 38.99 -52.12 58.92
CA PHE A 3 39.97 -51.09 58.61
C PHE A 3 39.44 -50.12 57.52
N CYS A 4 39.66 -48.85 57.79
CA CYS A 4 39.76 -47.69 56.87
C CYS A 4 38.48 -47.08 56.31
N SER A 5 37.88 -46.18 57.07
CA SER A 5 36.93 -45.16 56.51
C SER A 5 37.15 -43.72 57.06
N VAL A 6 38.34 -43.38 57.55
CA VAL A 6 38.60 -42.06 58.19
C VAL A 6 39.43 -41.11 57.30
N GLY A 7 40.06 -41.59 56.22
CA GLY A 7 40.97 -40.75 55.40
C GLY A 7 40.29 -39.92 54.30
N PHE A 8 39.09 -40.29 53.87
CA PHE A 8 38.44 -39.65 52.69
C PHE A 8 37.65 -38.38 52.97
N LEU A 9 37.21 -38.17 54.20
CA LEU A 9 36.39 -37.00 54.58
C LEU A 9 37.23 -35.73 54.86
N SER A 10 38.53 -35.85 55.18
CA SER A 10 39.41 -34.72 55.44
C SER A 10 39.82 -34.00 54.14
N LEU A 11 40.20 -34.75 53.12
CA LEU A 11 40.61 -34.20 51.81
C LEU A 11 39.48 -33.48 51.06
N ALA A 12 38.23 -33.93 51.22
CA ALA A 12 37.09 -33.31 50.59
C ALA A 12 36.74 -31.93 51.18
N LYS A 13 36.96 -31.74 52.49
CA LYS A 13 36.69 -30.46 53.16
C LYS A 13 37.70 -29.38 52.77
N ASP A 14 38.97 -29.72 52.64
CA ASP A 14 39.99 -28.75 52.23
C ASP A 14 39.89 -28.33 50.77
N LEU A 15 39.42 -29.23 49.91
CA LEU A 15 39.17 -28.93 48.49
C LEU A 15 37.99 -27.98 48.32
N VAL A 16 36.91 -28.20 49.06
CA VAL A 16 35.68 -27.34 49.01
C VAL A 16 35.96 -25.95 49.58
N LEU A 17 36.76 -25.86 50.67
CA LEU A 17 37.16 -24.58 51.26
C LEU A 17 38.07 -23.77 50.34
N SER A 18 38.94 -24.43 49.59
CA SER A 18 39.85 -23.81 48.65
C SER A 18 39.07 -23.27 47.45
N LEU A 19 38.14 -24.05 46.91
CA LEU A 19 37.24 -23.61 45.81
C LEU A 19 36.38 -22.40 46.20
N TYR A 20 35.86 -22.39 47.45
CA TYR A 20 35.05 -21.27 47.95
C TYR A 20 35.85 -19.97 48.09
N LYS A 21 37.14 -20.04 48.47
CA LYS A 21 38.03 -18.87 48.53
C LYS A 21 38.34 -18.33 47.15
N TRP A 22 38.58 -19.18 46.16
CA TRP A 22 38.80 -18.75 44.78
C TRP A 22 37.55 -18.16 44.11
N LEU A 23 36.39 -18.71 44.42
CA LEU A 23 35.10 -18.17 43.89
C LEU A 23 34.81 -16.77 44.44
N ASN A 24 35.12 -16.48 45.70
CA ASN A 24 34.90 -15.17 46.30
C ASN A 24 35.90 -14.12 45.75
N VAL A 25 37.14 -14.49 45.45
CA VAL A 25 38.13 -13.61 44.85
C VAL A 25 37.75 -13.30 43.41
N PHE A 26 37.16 -14.26 42.69
CA PHE A 26 36.70 -14.03 41.30
C PHE A 26 35.49 -13.13 41.28
N CYS A 27 34.54 -13.27 42.20
CA CYS A 27 33.39 -12.36 42.31
C CYS A 27 33.77 -10.92 42.67
N VAL A 28 34.79 -10.70 43.49
CA VAL A 28 35.23 -9.36 43.86
C VAL A 28 35.99 -8.67 42.70
N LEU A 29 36.71 -9.42 41.89
CA LEU A 29 37.39 -8.87 40.71
C LEU A 29 36.46 -8.52 39.56
N VAL A 30 35.29 -9.18 39.49
CA VAL A 30 34.26 -8.84 38.49
C VAL A 30 33.46 -7.57 38.84
N LEU A 31 33.42 -7.20 40.14
CA LEU A 31 32.68 -6.00 40.59
C LEU A 31 33.50 -4.71 40.55
N ILE A 32 34.79 -4.74 40.31
CA ILE A 32 35.66 -3.54 40.20
C ILE A 32 35.85 -3.11 38.72
N GLY A 33 35.28 -3.86 37.78
CA GLY A 33 35.26 -3.55 36.34
C GLY A 33 34.15 -2.59 35.93
N CYS A 34 33.58 -1.79 36.82
CA CYS A 34 32.70 -0.67 36.45
C CYS A 34 33.52 0.55 36.08
N SER A 35 33.93 0.46 34.88
CA SER A 35 34.37 1.54 34.26
C SER A 35 33.65 2.28 33.30
N SER A 36 33.65 3.50 33.28
CA SER A 36 33.50 4.43 32.14
C SER A 36 33.20 3.68 30.79
N ASN A 37 31.92 3.31 30.61
CA ASN A 37 31.43 3.25 29.27
C ASN A 37 31.61 4.64 28.66
N PRO A 38 32.42 4.83 27.62
CA PRO A 38 32.21 5.95 26.76
C PRO A 38 30.78 5.75 26.27
N GLN A 39 29.89 6.68 26.59
CA GLN A 39 28.67 6.82 25.84
C GLN A 39 29.13 6.97 24.39
N ILE A 40 29.09 5.86 23.67
CA ILE A 40 28.99 5.92 22.23
C ILE A 40 27.64 6.60 22.06
N LEU A 41 27.69 7.94 21.97
CA LEU A 41 26.59 8.70 21.40
C LEU A 41 26.34 7.99 20.09
N ALA A 42 25.22 7.22 20.04
CA ALA A 42 24.73 6.72 18.79
C ALA A 42 24.77 7.92 17.84
N PRO A 43 25.40 7.82 16.68
CA PRO A 43 25.42 8.94 15.75
C PRO A 43 23.98 9.38 15.63
N PRO A 44 23.67 10.71 15.69
CA PRO A 44 22.32 11.17 15.57
C PRO A 44 21.76 10.46 14.35
N LEU A 45 20.68 9.70 14.52
CA LEU A 45 19.99 9.08 13.41
C LEU A 45 19.89 10.18 12.37
N SER A 46 20.63 10.06 11.28
CA SER A 46 20.58 11.00 10.17
C SER A 46 19.11 11.09 9.85
N GLN A 47 18.44 12.14 10.31
CA GLN A 47 17.06 12.40 9.94
C GLN A 47 17.13 12.51 8.43
N SER A 48 16.53 11.54 7.76
CA SER A 48 16.40 11.57 6.31
C SER A 48 15.91 12.97 5.96
N SER A 49 16.69 13.70 5.18
CA SER A 49 16.33 15.05 4.73
C SER A 49 15.07 15.05 3.86
N ASN A 50 14.64 13.87 3.43
CA ASN A 50 13.50 13.70 2.57
C ASN A 50 12.18 13.66 3.36
N PRO A 51 11.12 14.31 2.83
CA PRO A 51 9.80 14.31 3.46
C PRO A 51 9.24 12.90 3.70
N PRO A 52 8.40 12.71 4.74
CA PRO A 52 7.78 11.43 5.00
C PRO A 52 6.83 11.04 3.86
N ILE A 53 6.73 9.73 3.63
CA ILE A 53 5.76 9.19 2.68
C ILE A 53 4.37 9.09 3.31
N ARG A 54 3.34 9.19 2.46
CA ARG A 54 1.95 8.96 2.81
C ARG A 54 1.29 8.10 1.74
N PHE A 55 0.62 7.03 2.13
CA PHE A 55 0.03 6.09 1.17
C PHE A 55 -1.33 6.59 0.67
N LEU A 56 -1.48 6.63 -0.65
CA LEU A 56 -2.71 6.93 -1.36
C LEU A 56 -3.31 5.61 -1.85
N LEU A 57 -4.36 5.14 -1.17
CA LEU A 57 -5.03 3.88 -1.51
C LEU A 57 -5.95 4.08 -2.71
N THR A 58 -5.88 3.16 -3.67
CA THR A 58 -6.76 3.15 -4.84
C THR A 58 -7.31 1.75 -5.08
N PHE A 59 -8.53 1.67 -5.57
CA PHE A 59 -9.23 0.43 -5.88
C PHE A 59 -9.73 0.45 -7.31
N ASP A 60 -9.50 -0.63 -8.05
CA ASP A 60 -9.89 -0.76 -9.44
C ASP A 60 -11.01 -1.80 -9.61
N ASP A 61 -11.75 -1.72 -10.72
CA ASP A 61 -12.77 -2.66 -11.19
C ASP A 61 -14.12 -2.65 -10.47
N GLY A 62 -14.26 -1.93 -9.37
CA GLY A 62 -15.47 -1.89 -8.57
C GLY A 62 -16.66 -1.13 -9.19
N PRO A 63 -17.75 -1.11 -8.45
CA PRO A 63 -18.03 -1.88 -7.23
C PRO A 63 -18.45 -3.32 -7.51
N SER A 64 -18.42 -4.16 -6.47
CA SER A 64 -18.96 -5.52 -6.50
C SER A 64 -20.49 -5.51 -6.31
N ASP A 65 -21.17 -6.51 -6.87
CA ASP A 65 -22.59 -6.75 -6.68
C ASP A 65 -22.91 -8.00 -5.85
N ALA A 66 -21.92 -8.53 -5.15
CA ALA A 66 -22.08 -9.75 -4.35
C ALA A 66 -23.15 -9.54 -3.25
N MET A 67 -24.19 -10.38 -3.24
CA MET A 67 -25.30 -10.30 -2.28
C MET A 67 -24.88 -10.61 -0.84
N HIS A 68 -23.80 -11.37 -0.65
CA HIS A 68 -23.30 -11.76 0.66
C HIS A 68 -21.79 -11.51 0.74
N LYS A 69 -21.34 -10.96 1.88
CA LYS A 69 -19.93 -10.65 2.11
C LYS A 69 -19.34 -9.85 0.94
N ASN A 70 -20.06 -8.82 0.53
CA ASN A 70 -19.66 -7.97 -0.58
C ASN A 70 -18.27 -7.40 -0.33
N PRO A 71 -17.28 -7.63 -1.20
CA PRO A 71 -15.93 -7.19 -0.97
C PRO A 71 -15.79 -5.66 -0.96
N THR A 72 -16.48 -4.92 -1.81
CA THR A 72 -16.48 -3.45 -1.78
C THR A 72 -17.01 -2.94 -0.45
N GLU A 73 -18.11 -3.49 0.05
CA GLU A 73 -18.71 -3.11 1.34
C GLU A 73 -17.71 -3.37 2.49
N GLN A 74 -17.09 -4.56 2.54
CA GLN A 74 -16.08 -4.88 3.57
C GLN A 74 -14.87 -3.94 3.53
N ILE A 75 -14.45 -3.49 2.35
CA ILE A 75 -13.36 -2.53 2.19
C ILE A 75 -13.79 -1.17 2.73
N LEU A 76 -14.99 -0.69 2.40
CA LEU A 76 -15.52 0.59 2.90
C LEU A 76 -15.59 0.58 4.44
N ASP A 77 -16.12 -0.50 5.03
CA ASP A 77 -16.19 -0.66 6.48
C ASP A 77 -14.77 -0.58 7.12
N ALA A 78 -13.80 -1.27 6.53
CA ALA A 78 -12.42 -1.26 7.01
C ALA A 78 -11.73 0.10 6.81
N LEU A 79 -12.04 0.85 5.76
CA LEU A 79 -11.51 2.20 5.55
C LEU A 79 -12.10 3.20 6.56
N GLU A 80 -13.37 3.04 6.90
CA GLU A 80 -14.02 3.87 7.90
C GLU A 80 -13.48 3.58 9.30
N GLN A 81 -13.36 2.30 9.68
CA GLN A 81 -12.96 1.90 11.01
C GLN A 81 -11.98 0.72 11.00
N ASN A 82 -10.75 0.96 11.42
CA ASN A 82 -9.70 -0.05 11.63
C ASN A 82 -8.75 0.40 12.74
N GLU A 83 -7.88 -0.52 13.18
CA GLU A 83 -6.93 -0.29 14.28
C GLU A 83 -5.76 0.64 13.91
N ILE A 84 -5.52 0.92 12.63
CA ILE A 84 -4.38 1.70 12.17
C ILE A 84 -4.73 3.19 12.07
N GLN A 85 -5.79 3.50 11.36
CA GLN A 85 -6.27 4.87 11.14
C GLN A 85 -7.75 4.85 10.74
N ARG A 86 -8.58 5.62 11.44
CA ARG A 86 -10.00 5.77 11.10
C ARG A 86 -10.21 6.75 9.96
N ASN A 87 -11.35 6.64 9.28
CA ASN A 87 -11.82 7.55 8.23
C ASN A 87 -10.84 7.71 7.06
N ILE A 88 -10.17 6.63 6.66
CA ILE A 88 -9.30 6.64 5.49
C ILE A 88 -10.14 6.91 4.24
N LYS A 89 -9.68 7.83 3.39
CA LYS A 89 -10.28 8.10 2.09
C LYS A 89 -9.42 7.50 0.99
N ALA A 90 -10.08 6.96 -0.03
CA ALA A 90 -9.46 6.26 -1.14
C ALA A 90 -10.03 6.76 -2.48
N ILE A 91 -9.40 6.35 -3.58
CA ILE A 91 -9.89 6.58 -4.94
C ILE A 91 -10.40 5.26 -5.50
N PHE A 92 -11.64 5.23 -5.96
CA PHE A 92 -12.24 4.10 -6.65
C PHE A 92 -12.27 4.37 -8.15
N PHE A 93 -11.54 3.59 -8.91
CA PHE A 93 -11.55 3.61 -10.38
C PHE A 93 -12.64 2.66 -10.87
N VAL A 94 -13.77 3.26 -11.19
CA VAL A 94 -15.05 2.55 -11.39
C VAL A 94 -15.18 2.02 -12.81
N GLN A 95 -15.58 0.77 -12.92
CA GLN A 95 -16.07 0.18 -14.15
C GLN A 95 -17.60 0.39 -14.22
N THR A 96 -18.07 1.54 -14.74
CA THR A 96 -19.43 2.04 -14.55
C THR A 96 -20.54 1.16 -15.14
N ARG A 97 -20.26 0.43 -16.21
CA ARG A 97 -21.25 -0.42 -16.94
C ARG A 97 -20.89 -1.89 -16.93
N ALA A 98 -20.03 -2.32 -16.04
CA ALA A 98 -19.88 -3.75 -15.76
C ALA A 98 -21.21 -4.36 -15.31
N VAL A 99 -21.34 -5.66 -15.48
CA VAL A 99 -22.54 -6.36 -14.99
C VAL A 99 -22.81 -6.03 -13.54
N ARG A 100 -21.76 -5.94 -12.73
CA ARG A 100 -21.80 -5.68 -11.28
C ARG A 100 -22.22 -4.25 -10.92
N SER A 101 -21.49 -3.26 -11.39
CA SER A 101 -21.76 -1.85 -11.08
C SER A 101 -23.04 -1.32 -11.73
N GLY A 102 -23.50 -1.97 -12.80
CA GLY A 102 -24.80 -1.68 -13.42
C GLY A 102 -26.01 -2.26 -12.70
N THR A 103 -25.83 -3.00 -11.60
CA THR A 103 -26.93 -3.49 -10.76
C THR A 103 -27.37 -2.45 -9.74
N GLU A 104 -28.55 -2.62 -9.16
CA GLU A 104 -29.04 -1.75 -8.07
C GLU A 104 -28.07 -1.77 -6.86
N GLY A 105 -27.56 -2.96 -6.50
CA GLY A 105 -26.59 -3.11 -5.41
C GLY A 105 -25.26 -2.40 -5.71
N GLY A 106 -24.75 -2.54 -6.93
CA GLY A 106 -23.53 -1.84 -7.35
C GLY A 106 -23.71 -0.32 -7.35
N TYR A 107 -24.84 0.18 -7.85
CA TYR A 107 -25.14 1.60 -7.83
C TYR A 107 -25.26 2.15 -6.39
N SER A 108 -25.90 1.40 -5.49
CA SER A 108 -25.99 1.76 -4.08
C SER A 108 -24.59 1.90 -3.42
N LEU A 109 -23.65 1.05 -3.79
CA LEU A 109 -22.27 1.14 -3.31
C LEU A 109 -21.54 2.35 -3.87
N LEU A 110 -21.73 2.72 -5.14
CA LEU A 110 -21.19 3.96 -5.69
C LEU A 110 -21.70 5.20 -4.93
N LEU A 111 -22.99 5.22 -4.58
CA LEU A 111 -23.53 6.29 -3.74
C LEU A 111 -22.90 6.30 -2.34
N ARG A 112 -22.67 5.14 -1.75
CA ARG A 112 -22.00 5.00 -0.46
C ARG A 112 -20.55 5.50 -0.52
N GLU A 113 -19.77 5.06 -1.51
CA GLU A 113 -18.39 5.53 -1.74
C GLU A 113 -18.31 7.06 -1.80
N HIS A 114 -19.22 7.66 -2.56
CA HIS A 114 -19.30 9.12 -2.68
C HIS A 114 -19.69 9.79 -1.36
N ALA A 115 -20.74 9.30 -0.69
CA ALA A 115 -21.27 9.86 0.56
C ALA A 115 -20.24 9.77 1.70
N GLU A 116 -19.44 8.73 1.77
CA GLU A 116 -18.36 8.56 2.72
C GLU A 116 -17.11 9.41 2.39
N GLY A 117 -17.15 10.16 1.28
CA GLY A 117 -16.10 11.11 0.91
C GLY A 117 -14.92 10.50 0.17
N HIS A 118 -15.06 9.32 -0.40
CA HIS A 118 -14.09 8.79 -1.34
C HIS A 118 -14.17 9.51 -2.69
N LEU A 119 -13.10 9.41 -3.50
CA LEU A 119 -13.09 9.91 -4.87
C LEU A 119 -13.54 8.83 -5.84
N LEU A 120 -14.56 9.12 -6.64
CA LEU A 120 -14.92 8.30 -7.78
C LEU A 120 -14.11 8.77 -9.00
N ALA A 121 -13.42 7.85 -9.64
CA ALA A 121 -12.58 8.06 -10.80
C ALA A 121 -12.99 7.09 -11.91
N PHE A 122 -12.66 7.43 -13.14
CA PHE A 122 -13.07 6.62 -14.29
C PHE A 122 -12.06 5.49 -14.56
N HIS A 123 -12.57 4.26 -14.72
CA HIS A 123 -11.78 3.13 -15.21
C HIS A 123 -12.19 2.76 -16.62
N THR A 124 -13.42 2.31 -16.81
CA THR A 124 -14.03 2.03 -18.12
C THR A 124 -15.55 1.96 -18.00
N SER A 125 -16.26 2.21 -19.10
CA SER A 125 -17.69 1.91 -19.20
C SER A 125 -17.97 0.65 -20.05
N THR A 126 -16.95 -0.04 -20.55
CA THR A 126 -17.16 -1.25 -21.32
C THR A 126 -17.59 -2.41 -20.42
N ARG A 127 -18.62 -3.16 -20.85
CA ARG A 127 -19.15 -4.29 -20.05
C ARG A 127 -18.13 -5.42 -19.83
N SER A 128 -17.24 -5.59 -20.81
CA SER A 128 -16.21 -6.64 -20.83
C SER A 128 -14.88 -6.24 -20.24
N HIS A 129 -14.75 -5.06 -19.62
CA HIS A 129 -13.48 -4.51 -19.16
C HIS A 129 -12.45 -4.46 -20.30
N ALA A 130 -12.85 -3.85 -21.43
CA ALA A 130 -12.00 -3.80 -22.62
C ALA A 130 -10.77 -2.90 -22.41
N ASN A 131 -9.65 -3.32 -22.97
CA ASN A 131 -8.44 -2.49 -22.98
C ASN A 131 -8.62 -1.32 -23.94
N HIS A 132 -8.58 -0.10 -23.44
CA HIS A 132 -8.81 1.13 -24.20
C HIS A 132 -7.81 1.31 -25.35
N ARG A 133 -6.60 0.79 -25.21
CA ARG A 133 -5.56 0.85 -26.27
C ARG A 133 -5.99 0.17 -27.56
N PHE A 134 -6.84 -0.87 -27.44
CA PHE A 134 -7.29 -1.69 -28.57
C PHE A 134 -8.71 -1.35 -29.07
N LEU A 135 -9.44 -0.48 -28.37
CA LEU A 135 -10.68 0.06 -28.88
C LEU A 135 -10.44 0.92 -30.13
N ASN A 136 -11.36 0.94 -31.07
CA ASN A 136 -11.34 1.95 -32.12
C ASN A 136 -11.65 3.35 -31.55
N ALA A 137 -11.59 4.39 -32.40
CA ALA A 137 -11.76 5.75 -31.90
C ALA A 137 -13.20 6.03 -31.38
N GLU A 138 -14.22 5.50 -32.07
CA GLU A 138 -15.61 5.67 -31.72
C GLU A 138 -15.97 4.94 -30.43
N ASP A 139 -15.55 3.69 -30.27
CA ASP A 139 -15.79 2.91 -29.05
C ASP A 139 -15.05 3.52 -27.85
N LEU A 140 -13.85 4.06 -28.04
CA LEU A 140 -13.15 4.77 -26.97
C LEU A 140 -13.92 6.02 -26.54
N GLU A 141 -14.30 6.85 -27.50
CA GLU A 141 -15.05 8.10 -27.26
C GLU A 141 -16.38 7.79 -26.54
N SER A 142 -17.11 6.81 -27.04
CA SER A 142 -18.35 6.34 -26.42
C SER A 142 -18.12 5.86 -24.98
N SER A 143 -17.05 5.09 -24.72
CA SER A 143 -16.72 4.62 -23.38
C SER A 143 -16.41 5.79 -22.44
N LEU A 144 -15.67 6.77 -22.88
CA LEU A 144 -15.33 7.96 -22.08
C LEU A 144 -16.60 8.76 -21.74
N GLN A 145 -17.38 9.13 -22.74
CA GLN A 145 -18.58 9.95 -22.54
C GLN A 145 -19.58 9.26 -21.62
N LEU A 146 -19.92 7.99 -21.91
CA LEU A 146 -20.89 7.24 -21.11
C LEU A 146 -20.42 7.05 -19.66
N GLY A 147 -19.15 6.77 -19.44
CA GLY A 147 -18.62 6.58 -18.10
C GLY A 147 -18.57 7.86 -17.27
N ILE A 148 -18.24 8.99 -17.91
CA ILE A 148 -18.28 10.31 -17.28
C ILE A 148 -19.71 10.66 -16.88
N ASP A 149 -20.67 10.48 -17.79
CA ASP A 149 -22.08 10.75 -17.53
C ASP A 149 -22.63 9.89 -16.38
N ASP A 150 -22.24 8.62 -16.31
CA ASP A 150 -22.64 7.73 -15.23
C ASP A 150 -22.08 8.20 -13.88
N LEU A 151 -20.81 8.65 -13.82
CA LEU A 151 -20.20 9.16 -12.59
C LEU A 151 -20.77 10.52 -12.18
N ILE A 152 -21.14 11.40 -13.12
CA ILE A 152 -21.84 12.66 -12.84
C ILE A 152 -23.18 12.39 -12.14
N LYS A 153 -23.94 11.39 -12.58
CA LYS A 153 -25.22 11.02 -11.94
C LYS A 153 -25.05 10.63 -10.47
N VAL A 154 -23.92 10.02 -10.11
CA VAL A 154 -23.62 9.61 -8.72
C VAL A 154 -23.08 10.76 -7.89
N SER A 155 -22.11 11.51 -8.42
CA SER A 155 -21.31 12.47 -7.64
C SER A 155 -21.70 13.93 -7.85
N GLY A 156 -22.57 14.22 -8.84
CA GLY A 156 -22.94 15.58 -9.22
C GLY A 156 -21.83 16.36 -9.97
N SER A 157 -20.67 15.75 -10.22
CA SER A 157 -19.55 16.40 -10.91
C SER A 157 -18.77 15.41 -11.79
N ALA A 158 -18.15 15.92 -12.85
CA ALA A 158 -17.31 15.09 -13.71
C ALA A 158 -16.08 14.57 -12.97
N PRO A 159 -15.72 13.28 -13.18
CA PRO A 159 -14.48 12.76 -12.64
C PRO A 159 -13.27 13.48 -13.27
N ARG A 160 -12.22 13.66 -12.48
CA ARG A 160 -10.98 14.30 -12.98
C ARG A 160 -9.86 13.30 -13.23
N LEU A 161 -10.01 12.08 -12.75
CA LEU A 161 -8.99 11.05 -12.81
C LEU A 161 -9.46 9.86 -13.65
N VAL A 162 -8.50 9.26 -14.37
CA VAL A 162 -8.68 8.01 -15.09
C VAL A 162 -7.53 7.07 -14.81
N ARG A 163 -7.82 5.79 -14.71
CA ARG A 163 -6.84 4.71 -14.80
C ARG A 163 -7.19 3.82 -15.98
N PRO A 164 -6.32 3.68 -17.01
CA PRO A 164 -6.62 2.82 -18.15
C PRO A 164 -6.69 1.35 -17.73
N PRO A 165 -7.66 0.57 -18.24
CA PRO A 165 -7.71 -0.88 -18.02
C PRO A 165 -6.37 -1.55 -18.35
N PHE A 166 -5.96 -2.49 -17.49
CA PHE A 166 -4.66 -3.20 -17.59
C PHE A 166 -3.44 -2.26 -17.56
N TRP A 167 -3.61 -0.99 -17.12
CA TRP A 167 -2.59 0.07 -17.19
C TRP A 167 -2.02 0.28 -18.60
N SER A 168 -2.80 -0.08 -19.62
CA SER A 168 -2.41 -0.08 -21.02
C SER A 168 -2.94 1.17 -21.72
N TYR A 169 -2.03 1.97 -22.27
CA TYR A 169 -2.36 3.22 -22.95
C TYR A 169 -1.39 3.47 -24.13
N ASN A 170 -1.74 4.42 -24.96
CA ASN A 170 -0.91 4.97 -26.04
C ASN A 170 -1.26 6.45 -26.23
N ALA A 171 -0.60 7.14 -27.18
CA ALA A 171 -0.84 8.56 -27.43
C ALA A 171 -2.33 8.87 -27.67
N ARG A 172 -3.00 8.08 -28.51
CA ARG A 172 -4.43 8.26 -28.81
C ARG A 172 -5.32 8.17 -27.56
N THR A 173 -5.11 7.19 -26.70
CA THR A 173 -5.92 7.06 -25.49
C THR A 173 -5.59 8.15 -24.48
N PHE A 174 -4.32 8.52 -24.35
CA PHE A 174 -3.88 9.59 -23.47
C PHE A 174 -4.49 10.94 -23.88
N GLU A 175 -4.43 11.29 -25.16
CA GLU A 175 -5.07 12.49 -25.71
C GLU A 175 -6.60 12.44 -25.55
N GLY A 176 -7.22 11.26 -25.74
CA GLY A 176 -8.65 11.06 -25.50
C GLY A 176 -9.02 11.40 -24.06
N TYR A 177 -8.27 10.93 -23.07
CA TYR A 177 -8.50 11.27 -21.67
C TYR A 177 -8.38 12.76 -21.42
N GLN A 178 -7.32 13.41 -21.94
CA GLN A 178 -7.10 14.85 -21.78
C GLN A 178 -8.24 15.69 -22.39
N ARG A 179 -8.74 15.34 -23.57
CA ARG A 179 -9.88 16.04 -24.19
C ARG A 179 -11.15 16.02 -23.33
N HIS A 180 -11.31 14.97 -22.52
CA HIS A 180 -12.41 14.84 -21.57
C HIS A 180 -12.10 15.38 -20.16
N GLY A 181 -10.97 16.07 -19.98
CA GLY A 181 -10.57 16.61 -18.68
C GLY A 181 -10.13 15.53 -17.67
N LEU A 182 -9.83 14.33 -18.15
CA LEU A 182 -9.37 13.21 -17.34
C LEU A 182 -7.84 13.17 -17.27
N HIS A 183 -7.29 13.15 -16.07
CA HIS A 183 -5.86 13.03 -15.80
C HIS A 183 -5.51 11.58 -15.44
N MET A 184 -4.52 11.02 -16.11
CA MET A 184 -4.16 9.62 -15.97
C MET A 184 -3.32 9.39 -14.72
N LEU A 185 -3.86 8.66 -13.73
CA LEU A 185 -3.16 8.23 -12.52
C LEU A 185 -2.81 6.74 -12.61
N LEU A 186 -1.52 6.44 -12.63
CA LEU A 186 -1.00 5.06 -12.55
C LEU A 186 -0.69 4.70 -11.10
N THR A 187 0.14 3.67 -10.87
CA THR A 187 0.42 3.17 -9.54
C THR A 187 1.91 3.01 -9.27
N ASP A 188 2.32 3.22 -8.03
CA ASP A 188 3.68 2.94 -7.57
C ASP A 188 3.79 1.51 -7.03
N LEU A 189 2.76 1.06 -6.32
CA LEU A 189 2.68 -0.27 -5.72
C LEU A 189 1.38 -0.96 -6.13
N SER A 190 1.46 -2.23 -6.49
CA SER A 190 0.29 -3.08 -6.74
C SER A 190 0.28 -4.25 -5.76
N ALA A 191 -0.89 -4.53 -5.19
CA ALA A 191 -1.10 -5.72 -4.37
C ALA A 191 -0.98 -7.02 -5.17
N ASN A 192 -0.96 -6.96 -6.51
CA ASN A 192 -1.03 -8.09 -7.43
C ASN A 192 -2.22 -9.02 -7.12
N ASP A 193 -3.32 -8.42 -6.75
CA ASP A 193 -4.57 -9.06 -6.36
C ASP A 193 -5.60 -9.12 -7.49
N GLY A 194 -5.26 -8.57 -8.65
CA GLY A 194 -6.06 -8.66 -9.86
C GLY A 194 -6.26 -10.12 -10.28
N LYS A 195 -7.38 -10.40 -10.94
CA LYS A 195 -7.76 -11.74 -11.35
C LYS A 195 -6.90 -12.23 -12.51
N ILE A 196 -6.00 -13.17 -12.25
CA ILE A 196 -5.23 -13.87 -13.29
C ILE A 196 -5.70 -15.34 -13.32
N ARG A 197 -6.25 -15.79 -14.45
CA ARG A 197 -6.71 -17.18 -14.65
C ARG A 197 -7.68 -17.69 -13.57
N GLY A 198 -8.52 -16.82 -13.02
CA GLY A 198 -9.49 -17.19 -11.99
C GLY A 198 -8.97 -17.19 -10.55
N VAL A 199 -7.69 -16.95 -10.34
CA VAL A 199 -7.09 -16.87 -8.99
C VAL A 199 -7.00 -15.43 -8.51
N ASN A 200 -7.62 -15.16 -7.35
CA ASN A 200 -7.76 -13.81 -6.79
C ASN A 200 -7.00 -13.64 -5.46
N TRP A 201 -5.83 -14.21 -5.28
CA TRP A 201 -5.11 -14.18 -4.02
C TRP A 201 -3.61 -13.98 -4.21
N SER A 202 -2.96 -13.29 -3.29
CA SER A 202 -1.52 -13.07 -3.26
C SER A 202 -0.89 -13.73 -2.04
N TRP A 203 -0.14 -14.78 -2.23
CA TRP A 203 0.61 -15.47 -1.19
C TRP A 203 1.82 -14.66 -0.70
N ARG A 204 2.34 -13.79 -1.56
CA ARG A 204 3.59 -13.07 -1.32
C ARG A 204 3.37 -11.58 -1.08
N LYS A 205 2.27 -11.24 -0.35
CA LYS A 205 1.90 -9.84 -0.08
C LYS A 205 3.11 -8.97 0.32
N ARG A 206 3.77 -9.37 1.41
CA ARG A 206 4.87 -8.60 1.98
C ARG A 206 6.07 -8.50 1.05
N SER A 207 6.53 -9.61 0.46
CA SER A 207 7.68 -9.61 -0.44
C SER A 207 7.43 -8.81 -1.72
N ASN A 208 6.20 -8.84 -2.24
CA ASN A 208 5.82 -8.05 -3.41
C ASN A 208 5.85 -6.55 -3.09
N LEU A 209 5.22 -6.12 -2.01
CA LEU A 209 5.20 -4.72 -1.59
C LEU A 209 6.60 -4.22 -1.22
N LEU A 210 7.39 -5.02 -0.51
CA LEU A 210 8.78 -4.69 -0.18
C LEU A 210 9.63 -4.46 -1.44
N LYS A 211 9.52 -5.36 -2.43
CA LYS A 211 10.26 -5.24 -3.69
C LYS A 211 9.89 -3.95 -4.43
N GLN A 212 8.60 -3.66 -4.51
CA GLN A 212 8.10 -2.47 -5.21
C GLN A 212 8.47 -1.18 -4.47
N LEU A 213 8.27 -1.13 -3.14
CA LEU A 213 8.61 0.04 -2.35
C LEU A 213 10.13 0.30 -2.32
N ARG A 214 10.95 -0.74 -2.41
CA ARG A 214 12.42 -0.57 -2.56
C ARG A 214 12.78 0.19 -3.85
N ARG A 215 12.03 0.00 -4.92
CA ARG A 215 12.19 0.80 -6.15
C ARG A 215 11.77 2.25 -5.90
N VAL A 216 10.58 2.45 -5.33
CA VAL A 216 10.07 3.80 -4.99
C VAL A 216 11.03 4.55 -4.06
N LYS A 217 11.75 3.84 -3.19
CA LYS A 217 12.79 4.43 -2.34
C LYS A 217 13.88 5.15 -3.14
N GLY A 218 14.25 4.63 -4.31
CA GLY A 218 15.20 5.32 -5.21
C GLY A 218 14.66 6.69 -5.63
N GLU A 219 13.45 6.73 -6.17
CA GLU A 219 12.76 7.95 -6.61
C GLU A 219 12.45 8.92 -5.44
N TRP A 220 12.20 8.38 -4.25
CA TRP A 220 12.07 9.15 -3.02
C TRP A 220 13.39 9.79 -2.60
N ALA A 221 14.48 9.05 -2.71
CA ALA A 221 15.80 9.51 -2.29
C ALA A 221 16.40 10.57 -3.23
N ASP A 222 16.12 10.48 -4.53
CA ASP A 222 16.59 11.45 -5.54
C ASP A 222 15.64 12.64 -5.76
N GLY A 223 14.48 12.64 -5.07
CA GLY A 223 13.51 13.73 -5.16
C GLY A 223 12.66 13.74 -6.44
N SER A 224 12.62 12.63 -7.19
CA SER A 224 11.82 12.53 -8.44
C SER A 224 10.32 12.51 -8.17
N ILE A 225 9.88 12.13 -6.96
CA ILE A 225 8.46 12.12 -6.60
C ILE A 225 8.07 13.49 -6.04
N PRO A 226 6.98 14.12 -6.52
CA PRO A 226 6.57 15.43 -6.04
C PRO A 226 6.20 15.41 -4.56
N VAL A 227 6.62 16.45 -3.84
CA VAL A 227 6.21 16.70 -2.45
C VAL A 227 4.92 17.51 -2.46
N VAL A 228 3.90 17.03 -1.77
CA VAL A 228 2.61 17.72 -1.63
C VAL A 228 2.25 17.83 -0.16
N ASP A 229 2.03 19.06 0.30
CA ASP A 229 1.72 19.37 1.70
C ASP A 229 2.71 18.73 2.70
N GLY A 230 4.01 18.79 2.35
CA GLY A 230 5.09 18.27 3.19
C GLY A 230 5.24 16.74 3.21
N ASN A 231 4.48 16.03 2.39
CA ASN A 231 4.55 14.56 2.28
C ASN A 231 4.80 14.12 0.84
N ILE A 232 5.33 12.92 0.68
CA ILE A 232 5.47 12.27 -0.62
C ILE A 232 4.36 11.23 -0.78
N PRO A 233 3.40 11.44 -1.71
CA PRO A 233 2.32 10.49 -1.95
C PRO A 233 2.80 9.26 -2.70
N VAL A 234 2.57 8.08 -2.12
CA VAL A 234 2.84 6.77 -2.74
C VAL A 234 1.52 6.11 -3.09
N VAL A 235 1.28 5.92 -4.38
CA VAL A 235 0.03 5.35 -4.91
C VAL A 235 0.05 3.83 -4.78
N VAL A 236 -0.97 3.27 -4.14
CA VAL A 236 -1.12 1.82 -3.92
C VAL A 236 -2.41 1.33 -4.55
N THR A 237 -2.33 0.31 -5.42
CA THR A 237 -3.50 -0.24 -6.10
C THR A 237 -3.90 -1.61 -5.59
N PHE A 238 -5.19 -1.73 -5.34
CA PHE A 238 -5.95 -2.93 -5.01
C PHE A 238 -7.13 -3.09 -5.97
N HIS A 239 -7.90 -4.19 -5.83
CA HIS A 239 -9.16 -4.40 -6.53
C HIS A 239 -10.26 -4.68 -5.50
N ASP A 240 -11.27 -3.82 -5.45
CA ASP A 240 -12.36 -3.92 -4.46
C ASP A 240 -13.41 -4.99 -4.79
N VAL A 241 -13.35 -5.56 -5.99
CA VAL A 241 -14.11 -6.76 -6.36
C VAL A 241 -13.49 -8.06 -5.86
N ASN A 242 -12.33 -8.00 -5.23
CA ASN A 242 -11.58 -9.17 -4.77
C ASN A 242 -11.88 -9.49 -3.30
N SER A 243 -12.62 -10.60 -3.06
CA SER A 243 -12.96 -11.03 -1.70
C SER A 243 -11.76 -11.40 -0.82
N TYR A 244 -10.61 -11.77 -1.41
CA TYR A 244 -9.40 -12.01 -0.63
C TYR A 244 -8.78 -10.70 -0.16
N THR A 245 -8.71 -9.70 -1.03
CA THR A 245 -8.26 -8.35 -0.68
C THR A 245 -9.13 -7.76 0.41
N ALA A 246 -10.45 -7.82 0.27
CA ALA A 246 -11.39 -7.31 1.25
C ALA A 246 -11.16 -7.89 2.66
N ARG A 247 -11.02 -9.21 2.77
CA ARG A 247 -10.73 -9.88 4.06
C ARG A 247 -9.34 -9.59 4.62
N ASN A 248 -8.42 -9.04 3.85
CA ASN A 248 -7.03 -8.83 4.24
C ASN A 248 -6.60 -7.36 4.11
N ILE A 249 -7.50 -6.42 3.90
CA ILE A 249 -7.12 -5.01 3.62
C ILE A 249 -6.35 -4.39 4.79
N GLU A 250 -6.74 -4.65 6.03
CA GLU A 250 -6.01 -4.19 7.21
C GLU A 250 -4.60 -4.81 7.29
N VAL A 251 -4.47 -6.10 6.95
CA VAL A 251 -3.16 -6.78 6.87
C VAL A 251 -2.29 -6.14 5.79
N TYR A 252 -2.86 -5.76 4.65
CA TYR A 252 -2.12 -5.02 3.62
C TYR A 252 -1.66 -3.65 4.11
N MET A 253 -2.52 -2.91 4.81
CA MET A 253 -2.15 -1.62 5.41
C MET A 253 -1.02 -1.77 6.44
N GLN A 254 -1.08 -2.78 7.31
CA GLN A 254 0.00 -3.08 8.25
C GLN A 254 1.32 -3.42 7.53
N ILE A 255 1.26 -4.23 6.47
CA ILE A 255 2.44 -4.58 5.66
C ILE A 255 3.06 -3.34 5.02
N LEU A 256 2.27 -2.38 4.51
CA LEU A 256 2.80 -1.14 3.95
C LEU A 256 3.64 -0.37 4.99
N LEU A 257 3.16 -0.27 6.23
CA LEU A 257 3.90 0.38 7.31
C LEU A 257 5.18 -0.40 7.69
N GLN A 258 5.08 -1.72 7.79
CA GLN A 258 6.22 -2.59 8.10
C GLN A 258 7.34 -2.49 7.04
N VAL A 259 6.98 -2.54 5.75
CA VAL A 259 7.99 -2.48 4.67
C VAL A 259 8.58 -1.07 4.53
N ALA A 260 7.83 -0.01 4.81
CA ALA A 260 8.36 1.34 4.87
C ALA A 260 9.40 1.49 6.00
N ASN A 261 9.08 0.98 7.18
CA ASN A 261 10.00 0.98 8.32
C ASN A 261 11.27 0.16 8.03
N GLU A 262 11.14 -1.04 7.46
CA GLU A 262 12.30 -1.87 7.05
C GLU A 262 13.21 -1.16 6.06
N LEU A 263 12.64 -0.35 5.20
CA LEU A 263 13.40 0.44 4.23
C LEU A 263 13.90 1.78 4.79
N ASN A 264 13.69 2.08 6.07
CA ASN A 264 14.01 3.37 6.69
C ASN A 264 13.40 4.54 5.92
N MET A 265 12.16 4.40 5.43
CA MET A 265 11.37 5.47 4.84
C MET A 265 10.41 6.01 5.90
N PRO A 266 10.58 7.25 6.37
CA PRO A 266 9.69 7.83 7.36
C PRO A 266 8.27 7.90 6.78
N VAL A 267 7.28 7.54 7.60
CA VAL A 267 5.86 7.59 7.25
C VAL A 267 5.22 8.75 8.04
N ALA A 268 4.29 9.46 7.42
CA ALA A 268 3.55 10.52 8.06
C ALA A 268 2.77 10.03 9.30
N VAL A 269 2.50 10.90 10.26
CA VAL A 269 1.73 10.58 11.49
C VAL A 269 0.37 9.95 11.14
N LYS A 270 -0.30 10.49 10.11
CA LYS A 270 -1.44 9.84 9.47
C LYS A 270 -0.94 9.16 8.19
N PRO A 271 -0.71 7.85 8.20
CA PRO A 271 -0.10 7.15 7.08
C PRO A 271 -0.95 7.09 5.81
N PHE A 272 -2.26 7.26 5.95
CA PHE A 272 -3.23 7.26 4.83
C PHE A 272 -3.99 8.59 4.77
N TYR A 273 -4.49 8.95 3.59
CA TYR A 273 -5.28 10.17 3.41
C TYR A 273 -6.67 10.01 4.03
N ASP A 274 -7.16 11.04 4.71
CA ASP A 274 -8.43 11.07 5.42
C ASP A 274 -9.30 12.30 5.06
N ASN A 275 -8.86 13.07 4.07
CA ASN A 275 -9.58 14.23 3.56
C ASN A 275 -9.68 14.17 2.03
N ARG A 276 -10.91 14.28 1.50
CA ARG A 276 -11.20 14.17 0.07
C ARG A 276 -10.47 15.22 -0.78
N ALA A 277 -10.48 16.49 -0.36
CA ALA A 277 -9.86 17.57 -1.12
C ALA A 277 -8.32 17.40 -1.16
N GLN A 278 -7.71 16.99 -0.06
CA GLN A 278 -6.28 16.66 -0.02
C GLN A 278 -5.98 15.45 -0.89
N LEU A 279 -6.80 14.40 -0.82
CA LEU A 279 -6.65 13.19 -1.65
C LEU A 279 -6.68 13.54 -3.14
N GLU A 280 -7.62 14.37 -3.59
CA GLU A 280 -7.72 14.81 -4.98
C GLU A 280 -6.50 15.64 -5.40
N LYS A 281 -6.09 16.60 -4.58
CA LYS A 281 -4.90 17.43 -4.82
C LYS A 281 -3.64 16.58 -5.04
N VAL A 282 -3.40 15.63 -4.15
CA VAL A 282 -2.21 14.77 -4.24
C VAL A 282 -2.30 13.78 -5.41
N ALA A 283 -3.48 13.26 -5.70
CA ALA A 283 -3.69 12.39 -6.86
C ALA A 283 -3.39 13.11 -8.18
N LEU A 284 -3.88 14.34 -8.33
CA LEU A 284 -3.60 15.15 -9.51
C LEU A 284 -2.11 15.49 -9.67
N ALA A 285 -1.39 15.71 -8.57
CA ALA A 285 0.06 15.92 -8.59
C ALA A 285 0.86 14.68 -9.00
N ARG A 286 0.24 13.48 -8.92
CA ARG A 286 0.83 12.19 -9.28
C ARG A 286 0.42 11.70 -10.67
N THR A 287 -0.41 12.45 -11.40
CA THR A 287 -0.85 12.06 -12.75
C THR A 287 0.29 12.17 -13.77
N VAL A 288 0.23 11.34 -14.79
CA VAL A 288 1.16 11.37 -15.91
C VAL A 288 0.91 12.65 -16.71
N GLN A 289 1.94 13.47 -16.83
CA GLN A 289 1.86 14.78 -17.51
C GLN A 289 2.21 14.68 -18.99
N ASP A 290 3.09 13.75 -19.36
CA ASP A 290 3.57 13.56 -20.72
C ASP A 290 3.57 12.07 -21.06
N ILE A 291 3.05 11.75 -22.26
CA ILE A 291 3.01 10.38 -22.79
C ILE A 291 4.39 9.74 -22.93
N HIS A 292 5.42 10.55 -23.11
CA HIS A 292 6.80 10.10 -23.23
C HIS A 292 7.50 9.90 -21.89
N SER A 293 6.84 10.24 -20.78
CA SER A 293 7.36 9.99 -19.45
C SER A 293 7.58 8.49 -19.22
N LYS A 294 8.78 8.13 -18.77
CA LYS A 294 9.06 6.75 -18.37
C LYS A 294 8.32 6.44 -17.07
N VAL A 295 7.17 5.79 -17.20
CA VAL A 295 6.39 5.34 -16.04
C VAL A 295 6.66 3.86 -15.79
N HIS A 296 7.05 3.54 -14.57
CA HIS A 296 7.16 2.15 -14.18
C HIS A 296 5.79 1.61 -13.78
N ILE A 297 5.37 0.52 -14.42
CA ILE A 297 4.16 -0.22 -14.06
C ILE A 297 4.59 -1.48 -13.32
N PRO A 298 4.20 -1.68 -12.06
CA PRO A 298 4.59 -2.86 -11.30
C PRO A 298 3.89 -4.12 -11.80
N GLY A 299 4.56 -5.27 -11.60
CA GLY A 299 4.00 -6.59 -11.94
C GLY A 299 4.22 -7.00 -13.39
N VAL A 300 3.45 -8.00 -13.82
CA VAL A 300 3.56 -8.58 -15.16
C VAL A 300 3.17 -7.61 -16.28
N TRP A 301 2.29 -6.69 -16.00
CA TRP A 301 1.82 -5.71 -16.98
C TRP A 301 2.91 -4.74 -17.41
N GLY A 302 3.80 -4.34 -16.49
CA GLY A 302 4.96 -3.52 -16.84
C GLY A 302 5.90 -4.19 -17.84
N TRP A 303 5.98 -5.51 -17.83
CA TRP A 303 6.76 -6.28 -18.81
C TRP A 303 6.03 -6.46 -20.16
N LEU A 304 4.70 -6.53 -20.15
CA LEU A 304 3.91 -6.74 -21.38
C LEU A 304 3.73 -5.48 -22.20
N TRP A 305 3.83 -4.28 -21.61
CA TRP A 305 3.52 -3.02 -22.28
C TRP A 305 4.73 -2.11 -22.51
N GLN A 306 5.90 -2.49 -21.99
CA GLN A 306 7.19 -1.88 -22.31
C GLN A 306 7.79 -2.53 -23.56
#